data_b2d61b7b3feb480a9eab299ec38ec89b
#
_entry.id   b2d61b7b3feb480a9eab299ec38ec89b
#
_cell.length_a   1.000
_cell.length_b   1.000
_cell.length_c   1.000
_cell.angle_alpha   90.00
_cell.angle_beta   90.00
_cell.angle_gamma   90.00
#
_symmetry.space_group_name_H-M   'P 1'
#
loop_
_entity.id
_entity.type
_entity.pdbx_description
1 polymer ?
#
loop_
_entity_poly.entity_id
_entity_poly.type
_entity_poly.pdbx_seq_one_letter_code
_entity_poly.pdbx_strand_id
1 'polypeptide(L)'
;MKKLLIGIFVFILSFTSKAFSDGHGIKMGIILGFTGPIETLTPAMAASAELAFKEASDSGSLLGGKYIKAMRGDSTCADSAAGTTAAQGLIDGGVVAIMGADCSGVTTAIADNAAIPNGVVMISPSATSPALTSINDNGYFFRTAPSDARGGEILAKITKDRKVKSVAITYTNNDYGKDCNGDCFGDAFI
;
A
#
# COMPACT_ATOMS: atom_id res chain seq x y z
N MET A 1 9.87 28.96 -78.46
CA MET A 1 9.98 27.65 -77.78
C MET A 1 10.00 27.92 -76.28
N LYS A 2 8.83 27.80 -75.62
CA LYS A 2 8.69 28.04 -74.18
C LYS A 2 8.94 26.73 -73.44
N LYS A 3 9.98 26.66 -72.63
CA LYS A 3 10.22 25.53 -71.76
C LYS A 3 9.32 25.64 -70.50
N LEU A 4 8.37 24.73 -70.38
CA LEU A 4 7.47 24.58 -69.25
C LEU A 4 8.26 23.88 -68.13
N LEU A 5 8.59 24.60 -67.04
CA LEU A 5 9.13 24.03 -65.81
C LEU A 5 8.01 23.59 -64.93
N ILE A 6 7.74 22.30 -64.83
CA ILE A 6 6.83 21.67 -63.91
C ILE A 6 7.56 21.51 -62.59
N GLY A 7 7.26 22.41 -61.65
CA GLY A 7 7.74 22.26 -60.26
C GLY A 7 6.94 21.19 -59.53
N ILE A 8 7.54 20.06 -59.24
CA ILE A 8 6.95 19.02 -58.36
C ILE A 8 7.07 19.54 -56.94
N PHE A 9 5.96 19.97 -56.36
CA PHE A 9 5.85 20.32 -54.96
C PHE A 9 5.67 19.00 -54.18
N VAL A 10 6.74 18.45 -53.67
CA VAL A 10 6.70 17.28 -52.79
C VAL A 10 6.22 17.77 -51.45
N PHE A 11 4.94 17.58 -51.15
CA PHE A 11 4.36 17.81 -49.85
C PHE A 11 4.78 16.64 -48.93
N ILE A 12 5.90 16.79 -48.23
CA ILE A 12 6.31 15.84 -47.19
C ILE A 12 5.32 16.03 -46.04
N LEU A 13 4.27 15.22 -45.96
CA LEU A 13 3.50 15.04 -44.76
C LEU A 13 4.43 14.40 -43.72
N SER A 14 4.94 15.23 -42.83
CA SER A 14 5.59 14.77 -41.62
C SER A 14 4.50 14.15 -40.74
N PHE A 15 4.22 12.85 -40.98
CA PHE A 15 3.57 12.05 -39.97
C PHE A 15 4.54 12.01 -38.76
N THR A 16 4.34 12.89 -37.81
CA THR A 16 4.86 12.69 -36.47
C THR A 16 4.08 11.51 -35.89
N SER A 17 4.48 10.30 -36.24
CA SER A 17 4.17 9.15 -35.43
C SER A 17 4.69 9.52 -34.05
N LYS A 18 3.77 9.83 -33.13
CA LYS A 18 4.07 9.70 -31.71
C LYS A 18 4.57 8.28 -31.58
N ALA A 19 5.89 8.11 -31.53
CA ALA A 19 6.48 6.89 -31.06
C ALA A 19 5.83 6.71 -29.68
N PHE A 20 4.87 5.80 -29.58
CA PHE A 20 4.54 5.20 -28.31
C PHE A 20 5.87 4.61 -27.87
N SER A 21 6.58 5.37 -27.06
CA SER A 21 7.63 4.83 -26.24
C SER A 21 6.96 3.66 -25.54
N ASP A 22 7.38 2.44 -25.88
CA ASP A 22 7.08 1.23 -25.15
C ASP A 22 7.80 1.36 -23.80
N GLY A 23 7.46 2.46 -23.11
CA GLY A 23 7.96 2.83 -21.82
C GLY A 23 7.37 1.84 -20.84
N HIS A 24 8.19 0.89 -20.43
CA HIS A 24 7.86 -0.04 -19.38
C HIS A 24 7.20 0.73 -18.23
N GLY A 25 5.89 0.50 -18.01
CA GLY A 25 5.15 1.14 -16.94
C GLY A 25 5.82 0.84 -15.61
N ILE A 26 5.70 1.75 -14.66
CA ILE A 26 6.14 1.52 -13.29
C ILE A 26 5.21 0.48 -12.68
N LYS A 27 5.74 -0.64 -12.25
CA LYS A 27 4.94 -1.67 -11.58
C LYS A 27 4.80 -1.31 -10.10
N MET A 28 3.58 -1.26 -9.59
CA MET A 28 3.28 -1.07 -8.17
C MET A 28 2.41 -2.22 -7.67
N GLY A 29 2.77 -2.75 -6.51
CA GLY A 29 2.02 -3.82 -5.85
C GLY A 29 0.82 -3.28 -5.09
N ILE A 30 -0.27 -4.04 -5.07
CA ILE A 30 -1.40 -3.89 -4.15
C ILE A 30 -1.55 -5.23 -3.45
N ILE A 31 -1.21 -5.30 -2.16
CA ILE A 31 -1.31 -6.52 -1.38
C ILE A 31 -2.29 -6.35 -0.24
N LEU A 32 -3.42 -7.03 -0.33
CA LEU A 32 -4.53 -6.95 0.62
C LEU A 32 -5.12 -8.34 0.83
N GLY A 33 -5.88 -8.54 1.92
CA GLY A 33 -6.57 -9.80 2.20
C GLY A 33 -7.77 -10.01 1.28
N PHE A 34 -7.54 -10.35 0.02
CA PHE A 34 -8.59 -10.66 -0.94
C PHE A 34 -9.31 -11.97 -0.62
N THR A 35 -8.70 -12.82 0.17
CA THR A 35 -9.34 -13.95 0.85
C THR A 35 -9.19 -13.80 2.37
N GLY A 36 -10.03 -14.53 3.14
CA GLY A 36 -9.97 -14.52 4.59
C GLY A 36 -10.93 -13.54 5.27
N PRO A 37 -10.67 -13.13 6.53
CA PRO A 37 -11.67 -12.52 7.40
C PRO A 37 -12.14 -11.12 6.96
N ILE A 38 -11.42 -10.44 6.08
CA ILE A 38 -11.77 -9.08 5.64
C ILE A 38 -11.97 -8.97 4.12
N GLU A 39 -12.16 -10.09 3.43
CA GLU A 39 -12.31 -10.18 1.97
C GLU A 39 -13.41 -9.28 1.39
N THR A 40 -14.43 -8.95 2.20
CA THR A 40 -15.52 -8.07 1.78
C THR A 40 -15.13 -6.59 1.72
N LEU A 41 -14.05 -6.18 2.40
CA LEU A 41 -13.59 -4.80 2.47
C LEU A 41 -12.53 -4.48 1.40
N THR A 42 -11.70 -5.45 1.09
CA THR A 42 -10.49 -5.24 0.29
C THR A 42 -10.71 -4.95 -1.20
N PRO A 43 -11.80 -5.39 -1.87
CA PRO A 43 -12.06 -4.98 -3.24
C PRO A 43 -12.20 -3.47 -3.42
N ALA A 44 -12.89 -2.78 -2.50
CA ALA A 44 -13.04 -1.33 -2.55
C ALA A 44 -11.71 -0.61 -2.26
N MET A 45 -10.92 -1.13 -1.33
CA MET A 45 -9.59 -0.59 -1.03
C MET A 45 -8.66 -0.69 -2.25
N ALA A 46 -8.65 -1.85 -2.92
CA ALA A 46 -7.86 -2.05 -4.13
C ALA A 46 -8.31 -1.13 -5.26
N ALA A 47 -9.62 -1.00 -5.48
CA ALA A 47 -10.16 -0.11 -6.50
C ALA A 47 -9.77 1.37 -6.25
N SER A 48 -9.74 1.79 -4.98
CA SER A 48 -9.28 3.14 -4.61
C SER A 48 -7.81 3.36 -4.92
N ALA A 49 -6.95 2.37 -4.65
CA ALA A 49 -5.54 2.43 -4.99
C ALA A 49 -5.32 2.46 -6.52
N GLU A 50 -6.04 1.62 -7.26
CA GLU A 50 -5.97 1.59 -8.72
C GLU A 50 -6.47 2.89 -9.35
N LEU A 51 -7.48 3.53 -8.76
CA LEU A 51 -7.94 4.85 -9.17
C LEU A 51 -6.82 5.90 -8.99
N ALA A 52 -6.17 5.93 -7.83
CA ALA A 52 -5.06 6.83 -7.58
C ALA A 52 -3.89 6.60 -8.56
N PHE A 53 -3.56 5.34 -8.85
CA PHE A 53 -2.55 5.00 -9.85
C PHE A 53 -2.93 5.45 -11.25
N LYS A 54 -4.21 5.31 -11.60
CA LYS A 54 -4.74 5.80 -12.88
C LYS A 54 -4.65 7.32 -12.97
N GLU A 55 -5.10 8.04 -11.96
CA GLU A 55 -5.04 9.51 -11.92
C GLU A 55 -3.59 10.02 -12.03
N ALA A 56 -2.66 9.41 -11.30
CA ALA A 56 -1.25 9.74 -11.40
C ALA A 56 -0.69 9.50 -12.81
N SER A 57 -1.09 8.40 -13.45
CA SER A 57 -0.69 8.06 -14.82
C SER A 57 -1.27 9.04 -15.83
N ASP A 58 -2.57 9.34 -15.72
CA ASP A 58 -3.30 10.23 -16.64
C ASP A 58 -2.83 11.69 -16.53
N SER A 59 -2.27 12.08 -15.38
CA SER A 59 -1.72 13.43 -15.20
C SER A 59 -0.59 13.78 -16.16
N GLY A 60 0.08 12.78 -16.73
CA GLY A 60 1.25 12.94 -17.57
C GLY A 60 2.49 13.50 -16.86
N SER A 61 2.38 13.80 -15.55
CA SER A 61 3.45 14.41 -14.74
C SER A 61 4.34 13.38 -14.06
N LEU A 62 3.89 12.12 -13.98
CA LEU A 62 4.61 11.06 -13.29
C LEU A 62 5.88 10.68 -14.06
N LEU A 63 7.05 10.98 -13.50
CA LEU A 63 8.37 10.56 -13.99
C LEU A 63 8.53 10.66 -15.53
N GLY A 64 8.14 11.81 -16.08
CA GLY A 64 8.24 12.05 -17.53
C GLY A 64 7.14 11.40 -18.36
N GLY A 65 5.95 11.22 -17.78
CA GLY A 65 4.78 10.68 -18.48
C GLY A 65 4.68 9.16 -18.43
N LYS A 66 5.35 8.50 -17.48
CA LYS A 66 5.20 7.06 -17.28
C LYS A 66 3.81 6.75 -16.69
N TYR A 67 3.30 5.57 -17.00
CA TYR A 67 2.08 5.04 -16.38
C TYR A 67 2.40 4.02 -15.29
N ILE A 68 1.46 3.82 -14.37
CA ILE A 68 1.56 2.79 -13.33
C ILE A 68 0.79 1.55 -13.79
N LYS A 69 1.45 0.40 -13.67
CA LYS A 69 0.84 -0.92 -13.81
C LYS A 69 0.63 -1.51 -12.43
N ALA A 70 -0.63 -1.60 -11.99
CA ALA A 70 -0.99 -2.27 -10.75
C ALA A 70 -0.80 -3.79 -10.86
N MET A 71 -0.26 -4.40 -9.81
CA MET A 71 -0.13 -5.85 -9.65
C MET A 71 -0.72 -6.22 -8.28
N ARG A 72 -1.71 -7.12 -8.26
CA ARG A 72 -2.37 -7.55 -7.02
C ARG A 72 -1.70 -8.80 -6.44
N GLY A 73 -1.61 -8.85 -5.11
CA GLY A 73 -1.24 -10.02 -4.32
C GLY A 73 -2.24 -10.22 -3.19
N ASP A 74 -2.48 -11.45 -2.78
CA ASP A 74 -3.37 -11.76 -1.67
C ASP A 74 -2.56 -11.96 -0.38
N SER A 75 -2.80 -11.11 0.62
CA SER A 75 -2.18 -11.21 1.95
C SER A 75 -2.90 -12.18 2.87
N THR A 76 -4.11 -12.63 2.50
CA THR A 76 -5.02 -13.44 3.31
C THR A 76 -5.44 -12.82 4.64
N CYS A 77 -4.79 -11.80 5.12
CA CYS A 77 -4.95 -11.17 6.45
C CYS A 77 -4.60 -12.10 7.64
N ALA A 78 -4.62 -13.40 7.47
CA ALA A 78 -4.50 -14.38 8.55
C ALA A 78 -3.20 -15.20 8.49
N ASP A 79 -2.69 -15.47 7.29
CA ASP A 79 -1.50 -16.30 7.06
C ASP A 79 -0.30 -15.42 6.65
N SER A 80 0.57 -15.16 7.61
CA SER A 80 1.78 -14.36 7.39
C SER A 80 2.75 -14.98 6.38
N ALA A 81 2.81 -16.31 6.30
CA ALA A 81 3.70 -16.99 5.36
C ALA A 81 3.17 -16.87 3.93
N ALA A 82 1.86 -17.07 3.74
CA ALA A 82 1.21 -16.88 2.44
C ALA A 82 1.34 -15.42 1.98
N GLY A 83 1.07 -14.46 2.86
CA GLY A 83 1.22 -13.03 2.58
C GLY A 83 2.65 -12.65 2.19
N THR A 84 3.65 -13.15 2.91
CA THR A 84 5.07 -12.91 2.59
C THR A 84 5.44 -13.51 1.22
N THR A 85 4.95 -14.72 0.92
CA THR A 85 5.17 -15.36 -0.38
C THR A 85 4.56 -14.54 -1.52
N ALA A 86 3.34 -14.04 -1.33
CA ALA A 86 2.67 -13.21 -2.32
C ALA A 86 3.44 -11.87 -2.54
N ALA A 87 3.91 -11.25 -1.46
CA ALA A 87 4.73 -10.04 -1.53
C ALA A 87 6.05 -10.27 -2.28
N GLN A 88 6.74 -11.39 -1.99
CA GLN A 88 7.96 -11.75 -2.71
C GLN A 88 7.69 -11.96 -4.20
N GLY A 89 6.57 -12.62 -4.55
CA GLY A 89 6.16 -12.77 -5.95
C GLY A 89 5.92 -11.43 -6.67
N LEU A 90 5.37 -10.43 -5.98
CA LEU A 90 5.24 -9.06 -6.51
C LEU A 90 6.63 -8.42 -6.74
N ILE A 91 7.53 -8.56 -5.77
CA ILE A 91 8.89 -8.01 -5.83
C ILE A 91 9.66 -8.65 -6.98
N ASP A 92 9.62 -9.97 -7.10
CA ASP A 92 10.24 -10.72 -8.20
C ASP A 92 9.63 -10.33 -9.57
N GLY A 93 8.34 -9.97 -9.56
CA GLY A 93 7.63 -9.39 -10.70
C GLY A 93 8.08 -7.97 -11.06
N GLY A 94 8.93 -7.36 -10.25
CA GLY A 94 9.56 -6.06 -10.48
C GLY A 94 8.71 -4.87 -10.03
N VAL A 95 7.88 -5.01 -8.97
CA VAL A 95 7.24 -3.85 -8.35
C VAL A 95 8.28 -3.01 -7.62
N VAL A 96 8.12 -1.69 -7.68
CA VAL A 96 9.04 -0.74 -7.04
C VAL A 96 8.51 -0.21 -5.69
N ALA A 97 7.22 -0.39 -5.44
CA ALA A 97 6.58 -0.06 -4.17
C ALA A 97 5.32 -0.91 -4.00
N ILE A 98 4.85 -1.05 -2.77
CA ILE A 98 3.68 -1.85 -2.39
C ILE A 98 2.72 -1.00 -1.57
N MET A 99 1.46 -0.92 -1.98
CA MET A 99 0.34 -0.49 -1.15
C MET A 99 -0.23 -1.72 -0.45
N GLY A 100 -0.20 -1.71 0.87
CA GLY A 100 -0.57 -2.85 1.72
C GLY A 100 0.49 -3.12 2.78
N ALA A 101 0.38 -4.20 3.56
CA ALA A 101 -0.82 -5.00 3.69
C ALA A 101 -1.81 -4.30 4.64
N ASP A 102 -2.96 -4.90 4.79
CA ASP A 102 -4.08 -4.34 5.56
C ASP A 102 -4.07 -4.76 7.04
N CYS A 103 -3.76 -6.01 7.31
CA CYS A 103 -3.79 -6.60 8.66
C CYS A 103 -2.41 -6.55 9.32
N SER A 104 -2.33 -6.07 10.56
CA SER A 104 -1.06 -5.74 11.24
C SER A 104 -0.03 -6.87 11.26
N GLY A 105 -0.41 -8.10 11.65
CA GLY A 105 0.53 -9.22 11.73
C GLY A 105 1.12 -9.60 10.38
N VAL A 106 0.29 -9.65 9.32
CA VAL A 106 0.78 -9.93 7.97
C VAL A 106 1.59 -8.74 7.44
N THR A 107 1.21 -7.51 7.76
CA THR A 107 1.99 -6.31 7.42
C THR A 107 3.39 -6.36 8.00
N THR A 108 3.52 -6.70 9.30
CA THR A 108 4.83 -6.87 9.95
C THR A 108 5.65 -7.94 9.26
N ALA A 109 5.05 -9.11 9.02
CA ALA A 109 5.75 -10.22 8.38
C ALA A 109 6.25 -9.88 6.96
N ILE A 110 5.44 -9.20 6.17
CA ILE A 110 5.81 -8.75 4.81
C ILE A 110 6.91 -7.69 4.87
N ALA A 111 6.77 -6.71 5.78
CA ALA A 111 7.77 -5.67 5.95
C ALA A 111 9.13 -6.27 6.28
N ASP A 112 9.21 -7.11 7.32
CA ASP A 112 10.45 -7.67 7.84
C ASP A 112 11.10 -8.69 6.88
N ASN A 113 10.30 -9.51 6.19
CA ASN A 113 10.82 -10.66 5.44
C ASN A 113 10.80 -10.48 3.92
N ALA A 114 10.12 -9.47 3.39
CA ALA A 114 10.06 -9.22 1.96
C ALA A 114 10.39 -7.77 1.58
N ALA A 115 9.62 -6.78 2.03
CA ALA A 115 9.75 -5.42 1.52
C ALA A 115 11.07 -4.75 1.93
N ILE A 116 11.37 -4.70 3.23
CA ILE A 116 12.58 -4.04 3.77
C ILE A 116 13.85 -4.69 3.25
N PRO A 117 14.03 -6.04 3.29
CA PRO A 117 15.24 -6.69 2.78
C PRO A 117 15.50 -6.44 1.30
N ASN A 118 14.46 -6.23 0.52
CA ASN A 118 14.56 -5.94 -0.91
C ASN A 118 14.58 -4.44 -1.25
N GLY A 119 14.56 -3.55 -0.24
CA GLY A 119 14.55 -2.10 -0.46
C GLY A 119 13.29 -1.58 -1.16
N VAL A 120 12.17 -2.27 -0.99
CA VAL A 120 10.87 -1.91 -1.58
C VAL A 120 10.03 -1.14 -0.57
N VAL A 121 9.64 0.07 -0.92
CA VAL A 121 8.78 0.89 -0.06
C VAL A 121 7.40 0.23 0.08
N MET A 122 6.93 0.14 1.32
CA MET A 122 5.63 -0.42 1.66
C MET A 122 4.81 0.60 2.44
N ILE A 123 3.56 0.83 2.00
CA ILE A 123 2.64 1.77 2.65
C ILE A 123 1.35 1.03 3.00
N SER A 124 1.13 0.81 4.31
CA SER A 124 -0.10 0.16 4.78
C SER A 124 -1.27 1.17 4.88
N PRO A 125 -2.45 0.84 4.35
CA PRO A 125 -3.63 1.69 4.48
C PRO A 125 -4.32 1.57 5.84
N SER A 126 -4.13 0.46 6.57
CA SER A 126 -4.97 0.12 7.72
C SER A 126 -4.31 -0.68 8.84
N ALA A 127 -3.04 -1.02 8.75
CA ALA A 127 -2.35 -1.72 9.83
C ALA A 127 -2.06 -0.75 11.00
N THR A 128 -2.69 -0.96 12.14
CA THR A 128 -2.76 -0.02 13.26
C THR A 128 -1.94 -0.44 14.47
N SER A 129 -1.38 -1.67 14.50
CA SER A 129 -0.59 -2.15 15.63
C SER A 129 0.47 -1.13 16.07
N PRO A 130 0.56 -0.81 17.39
CA PRO A 130 1.61 0.02 17.94
C PRO A 130 3.02 -0.48 17.62
N ALA A 131 3.24 -1.78 17.56
CA ALA A 131 4.53 -2.40 17.25
C ALA A 131 5.11 -1.93 15.92
N LEU A 132 4.25 -1.66 14.92
CA LEU A 132 4.67 -1.13 13.62
C LEU A 132 5.30 0.28 13.68
N THR A 133 5.16 0.99 14.79
CA THR A 133 5.78 2.31 14.98
C THR A 133 7.29 2.21 15.23
N SER A 134 7.75 1.09 15.75
CA SER A 134 9.13 0.88 16.21
C SER A 134 9.87 -0.24 15.47
N ILE A 135 9.33 -0.76 14.38
CA ILE A 135 10.07 -1.74 13.57
C ILE A 135 11.33 -1.08 12.98
N ASN A 136 12.37 -1.87 12.78
CA ASN A 136 13.60 -1.40 12.13
C ASN A 136 13.41 -1.39 10.62
N ASP A 137 12.69 -0.39 10.12
CA ASP A 137 12.22 -0.34 8.73
C ASP A 137 13.21 0.27 7.74
N ASN A 138 14.33 0.80 8.21
CA ASN A 138 15.31 1.50 7.37
C ASN A 138 14.68 2.59 6.47
N GLY A 139 13.50 3.10 6.82
CA GLY A 139 12.75 4.08 6.03
C GLY A 139 11.95 3.49 4.87
N TYR A 140 11.70 2.19 4.85
CA TYR A 140 10.93 1.51 3.81
C TYR A 140 9.49 1.20 4.19
N PHE A 141 9.09 1.38 5.46
CA PHE A 141 7.71 1.16 5.89
C PHE A 141 7.02 2.45 6.31
N PHE A 142 5.80 2.61 5.85
CA PHE A 142 4.89 3.72 6.19
C PHE A 142 3.48 3.20 6.38
N ARG A 143 2.64 3.98 7.08
CA ARG A 143 1.20 3.74 7.15
C ARG A 143 0.42 5.05 7.13
N THR A 144 -0.79 5.01 6.59
CA THR A 144 -1.72 6.15 6.58
C THR A 144 -2.71 6.09 7.74
N ALA A 145 -2.88 4.92 8.38
CA ALA A 145 -3.69 4.76 9.57
C ALA A 145 -2.91 5.19 10.83
N PRO A 146 -3.57 5.83 11.83
CA PRO A 146 -2.95 6.12 13.11
C PRO A 146 -2.68 4.82 13.90
N SER A 147 -1.78 4.90 14.89
CA SER A 147 -1.56 3.80 15.82
C SER A 147 -2.71 3.64 16.81
N ASP A 148 -3.07 2.39 17.12
CA ASP A 148 -4.08 2.07 18.14
C ASP A 148 -3.66 2.49 19.56
N ALA A 149 -2.35 2.70 19.81
CA ALA A 149 -1.87 3.27 21.07
C ALA A 149 -2.61 4.57 21.41
N ARG A 150 -2.85 5.43 20.42
CA ARG A 150 -3.59 6.67 20.63
C ARG A 150 -5.06 6.42 20.98
N GLY A 151 -5.67 5.41 20.38
CA GLY A 151 -7.04 4.96 20.73
C GLY A 151 -7.11 4.50 22.18
N GLY A 152 -6.14 3.71 22.62
CA GLY A 152 -6.02 3.25 23.99
C GLY A 152 -5.89 4.40 25.00
N GLU A 153 -5.02 5.37 24.76
CA GLU A 153 -4.88 6.57 25.61
C GLU A 153 -6.21 7.33 25.76
N ILE A 154 -6.95 7.50 24.65
CA ILE A 154 -8.23 8.21 24.65
C ILE A 154 -9.27 7.42 25.44
N LEU A 155 -9.34 6.10 25.27
CA LEU A 155 -10.26 5.24 26.01
C LEU A 155 -9.94 5.26 27.51
N ALA A 156 -8.67 5.17 27.87
CA ALA A 156 -8.22 5.29 29.25
C ALA A 156 -8.64 6.64 29.88
N LYS A 157 -8.45 7.73 29.13
CA LYS A 157 -8.88 9.06 29.59
C LYS A 157 -10.41 9.13 29.78
N ILE A 158 -11.20 8.64 28.83
CA ILE A 158 -12.66 8.64 28.91
C ILE A 158 -13.15 7.84 30.11
N THR A 159 -12.61 6.65 30.34
CA THR A 159 -12.99 5.79 31.47
C THR A 159 -12.66 6.45 32.82
N LYS A 160 -11.49 7.11 32.91
CA LYS A 160 -11.11 7.88 34.08
C LYS A 160 -12.02 9.08 34.34
N ASP A 161 -12.29 9.88 33.32
CA ASP A 161 -13.16 11.07 33.41
C ASP A 161 -14.59 10.69 33.81
N ARG A 162 -15.07 9.53 33.32
CA ARG A 162 -16.39 8.96 33.70
C ARG A 162 -16.40 8.20 35.03
N LYS A 163 -15.25 8.13 35.72
CA LYS A 163 -15.11 7.42 37.00
C LYS A 163 -15.57 5.95 36.93
N VAL A 164 -15.30 5.29 35.81
CA VAL A 164 -15.57 3.87 35.62
C VAL A 164 -14.78 3.07 36.65
N LYS A 165 -15.40 2.13 37.35
CA LYS A 165 -14.79 1.35 38.43
C LYS A 165 -14.23 0.02 38.01
N SER A 166 -14.68 -0.50 36.87
CA SER A 166 -14.24 -1.78 36.32
C SER A 166 -14.42 -1.80 34.83
N VAL A 167 -13.46 -2.37 34.12
CA VAL A 167 -13.49 -2.54 32.65
C VAL A 167 -13.19 -4.00 32.34
N ALA A 168 -13.95 -4.58 31.42
CA ALA A 168 -13.63 -5.87 30.82
C ALA A 168 -13.07 -5.61 29.41
N ILE A 169 -11.99 -6.28 29.09
CA ILE A 169 -11.30 -6.15 27.80
C ILE A 169 -11.37 -7.51 27.09
N THR A 170 -11.77 -7.51 25.83
CA THR A 170 -11.66 -8.64 24.93
C THR A 170 -10.92 -8.23 23.68
N TYR A 171 -10.12 -9.12 23.12
CA TYR A 171 -9.29 -8.85 21.96
C TYR A 171 -9.12 -10.08 21.09
N THR A 172 -8.79 -9.90 19.82
CA THR A 172 -8.44 -11.01 18.93
C THR A 172 -7.03 -11.52 19.26
N ASN A 173 -6.87 -12.85 19.29
CA ASN A 173 -5.58 -13.47 19.61
C ASN A 173 -4.63 -13.46 18.38
N ASN A 174 -4.29 -12.28 17.91
CA ASN A 174 -3.31 -12.02 16.84
C ASN A 174 -2.56 -10.71 17.16
N ASP A 175 -1.57 -10.36 16.34
CA ASP A 175 -0.71 -9.19 16.59
C ASP A 175 -1.50 -7.87 16.61
N TYR A 176 -2.58 -7.77 15.84
CA TYR A 176 -3.49 -6.62 15.90
C TYR A 176 -4.17 -6.49 17.28
N GLY A 177 -4.74 -7.59 17.78
CA GLY A 177 -5.48 -7.55 19.06
C GLY A 177 -4.59 -7.60 20.29
N LYS A 178 -3.42 -8.25 20.23
CA LYS A 178 -2.51 -8.38 21.39
C LYS A 178 -1.87 -7.08 21.80
N ASP A 179 -1.61 -6.19 20.87
CA ASP A 179 -0.98 -4.91 21.15
C ASP A 179 -1.86 -3.98 22.02
N CYS A 180 -3.15 -4.30 22.14
CA CYS A 180 -4.05 -3.62 23.06
C CYS A 180 -4.12 -4.28 24.45
N ASN A 181 -3.39 -5.38 24.69
CA ASN A 181 -3.43 -6.15 25.93
C ASN A 181 -2.47 -5.58 26.98
N GLY A 182 -2.67 -4.37 27.40
CA GLY A 182 -1.89 -3.70 28.45
C GLY A 182 -1.39 -2.32 28.01
N ASP A 183 -0.76 -2.21 26.86
CA ASP A 183 -0.13 -0.95 26.44
C ASP A 183 -1.13 0.07 25.88
N CYS A 184 -2.29 -0.36 25.35
CA CYS A 184 -3.33 0.58 24.89
C CYS A 184 -4.00 1.37 26.01
N PHE A 185 -3.90 0.90 27.25
CA PHE A 185 -4.48 1.56 28.41
C PHE A 185 -3.43 2.14 29.36
N GLY A 186 -2.12 1.87 29.13
CA GLY A 186 -1.03 2.31 30.00
C GLY A 186 -1.26 1.95 31.46
N ASP A 187 -0.61 2.65 32.37
CA ASP A 187 -0.77 2.49 33.82
C ASP A 187 -2.16 2.91 34.38
N ALA A 188 -3.15 3.12 33.50
CA ALA A 188 -4.46 3.64 33.90
C ALA A 188 -5.36 2.60 34.60
N PHE A 189 -4.94 1.32 34.62
CA PHE A 189 -5.72 0.20 35.15
C PHE A 189 -4.96 -0.74 36.11
N ILE A 190 -3.99 -0.23 36.83
CA ILE A 190 -3.42 -0.92 38.00
C ILE A 190 -4.12 -0.44 39.25
#